data_ada5a5b8fde18abce21fcd0ad8fe7f6b
#
_entry.id   ada5a5b8fde18abce21fcd0ad8fe7f6b
#
_cell.length_a   1.000
_cell.length_b   1.000
_cell.length_c   1.000
_cell.angle_alpha   90.00
_cell.angle_beta   90.00
_cell.angle_gamma   90.00
#
_symmetry.space_group_name_H-M   'P 1'
#
loop_
_entity.id
_entity.type
_entity.pdbx_description
1 polymer ?
#
loop_
_entity_poly.entity_id
_entity_poly.type
_entity_poly.pdbx_seq_one_letter_code
_entity_poly.pdbx_strand_id
1 'polypeptide(L)'
;MRVFSIMTLCLFAIKSHAQTFDWWSQNVHWDGVSHWSRYIITEPGYLGPNALPIPRISNGSIDSSISVSATGNFHFSKGDNTQNLAIYANYCLVKELISFDAAWVPYERYSMSHEIKTKRHVFSHFYYDNHAAGDIHLNTNIRVLSKKQFQMALRIGYRFPAGGGLGTARYTDGPGYYFDLSYGRPFNHSNIKWIGMAGFYAWQLISDKHRQNDAFLFGNGLEWNTKSLRLQTYIAGYLGYLKNSGDKPIVFRANLEKKLNRSSLLAGFQQGLHDFKYSSMEIGLKYYFKPTY
;
A
#
# COMPACT_ATOMS: atom_id res chain seq x y z
N MET A 1 -49.79 -15.69 23.97
CA MET A 1 -49.48 -15.04 22.67
C MET A 1 -48.13 -14.31 22.62
N ARG A 2 -47.73 -13.51 23.61
CA ARG A 2 -46.45 -12.76 23.59
C ARG A 2 -45.18 -13.60 23.57
N VAL A 3 -45.16 -14.76 24.28
CA VAL A 3 -43.99 -15.65 24.35
C VAL A 3 -43.76 -16.37 23.01
N PHE A 4 -44.79 -16.72 22.30
CA PHE A 4 -44.69 -17.37 20.99
C PHE A 4 -44.14 -16.42 19.91
N SER A 5 -44.50 -15.12 19.96
CA SER A 5 -43.94 -14.09 19.05
C SER A 5 -42.45 -13.86 19.27
N ILE A 6 -41.96 -13.86 20.53
CA ILE A 6 -40.53 -13.66 20.86
C ILE A 6 -39.72 -14.89 20.40
N MET A 7 -40.24 -16.12 20.58
CA MET A 7 -39.57 -17.32 20.16
C MET A 7 -39.48 -17.44 18.63
N THR A 8 -40.49 -16.99 17.91
CA THR A 8 -40.50 -16.93 16.44
C THR A 8 -39.52 -15.89 15.92
N LEU A 9 -39.42 -14.73 16.58
CA LEU A 9 -38.44 -13.65 16.24
C LEU A 9 -36.99 -14.10 16.44
N CYS A 10 -36.72 -14.82 17.54
CA CYS A 10 -35.37 -15.40 17.79
C CYS A 10 -34.98 -16.47 16.76
N LEU A 11 -35.91 -17.27 16.30
CA LEU A 11 -35.67 -18.29 15.26
C LEU A 11 -35.36 -17.64 13.89
N PHE A 12 -35.99 -16.52 13.56
CA PHE A 12 -35.66 -15.77 12.33
C PHE A 12 -34.30 -15.09 12.40
N ALA A 13 -33.90 -14.53 13.55
CA ALA A 13 -32.57 -13.94 13.76
C ALA A 13 -31.44 -14.98 13.63
N ILE A 14 -31.64 -16.20 14.12
CA ILE A 14 -30.67 -17.30 14.01
C ILE A 14 -30.51 -17.75 12.54
N LYS A 15 -31.57 -17.77 11.76
CA LYS A 15 -31.52 -18.14 10.33
C LYS A 15 -30.72 -17.15 9.49
N SER A 16 -30.77 -15.85 9.79
CA SER A 16 -30.04 -14.84 9.00
C SER A 16 -28.51 -14.93 9.22
N HIS A 17 -28.05 -15.33 10.40
CA HIS A 17 -26.62 -15.53 10.66
C HIS A 17 -26.09 -16.85 10.07
N ALA A 18 -26.88 -17.90 10.09
CA ALA A 18 -26.52 -19.18 9.48
C ALA A 18 -26.31 -19.05 7.94
N GLN A 19 -27.16 -18.30 7.25
CA GLN A 19 -27.08 -18.13 5.79
C GLN A 19 -25.79 -17.44 5.34
N THR A 20 -25.25 -16.46 6.08
CA THR A 20 -24.01 -15.78 5.71
C THR A 20 -22.77 -16.63 5.96
N PHE A 21 -22.78 -17.43 7.03
CA PHE A 21 -21.70 -18.38 7.30
C PHE A 21 -21.69 -19.54 6.32
N ASP A 22 -22.86 -20.09 5.99
CA ASP A 22 -23.02 -21.15 4.99
C ASP A 22 -22.51 -20.71 3.61
N TRP A 23 -22.82 -19.48 3.20
CA TRP A 23 -22.30 -18.94 1.94
C TRP A 23 -20.77 -18.89 1.92
N TRP A 24 -20.11 -18.36 2.97
CA TRP A 24 -18.65 -18.29 3.04
C TRP A 24 -18.03 -19.69 3.05
N SER A 25 -18.54 -20.59 3.88
CA SER A 25 -18.11 -21.99 4.00
C SER A 25 -18.15 -22.72 2.66
N GLN A 26 -19.25 -22.57 1.92
CA GLN A 26 -19.37 -23.14 0.59
C GLN A 26 -18.41 -22.50 -0.42
N ASN A 27 -18.24 -21.18 -0.37
CA ASN A 27 -17.39 -20.44 -1.29
C ASN A 27 -15.92 -20.85 -1.18
N VAL A 28 -15.43 -21.09 0.04
CA VAL A 28 -14.02 -21.46 0.29
C VAL A 28 -13.79 -22.95 0.45
N HIS A 29 -14.85 -23.78 0.37
CA HIS A 29 -14.83 -25.23 0.67
C HIS A 29 -14.22 -25.49 2.06
N TRP A 30 -14.74 -24.80 3.08
CA TRP A 30 -14.24 -24.88 4.45
C TRP A 30 -14.34 -26.32 4.98
N ASP A 31 -13.28 -26.77 5.66
CA ASP A 31 -13.16 -28.14 6.19
C ASP A 31 -13.91 -28.38 7.51
N GLY A 32 -14.58 -27.33 8.04
CA GLY A 32 -15.31 -27.39 9.31
C GLY A 32 -14.45 -27.26 10.56
N VAL A 33 -13.12 -27.19 10.46
CA VAL A 33 -12.19 -27.24 11.60
C VAL A 33 -11.15 -26.11 11.54
N SER A 34 -10.55 -25.86 10.38
CA SER A 34 -9.46 -24.90 10.20
C SER A 34 -9.91 -23.45 10.47
N HIS A 35 -9.03 -22.64 11.05
CA HIS A 35 -9.34 -21.23 11.30
C HIS A 35 -9.58 -20.48 9.99
N TRP A 36 -10.59 -19.62 9.96
CA TRP A 36 -11.04 -18.88 8.77
C TRP A 36 -9.92 -18.10 8.06
N SER A 37 -8.94 -17.58 8.81
CA SER A 37 -7.83 -16.80 8.24
C SER A 37 -6.99 -17.57 7.22
N ARG A 38 -6.98 -18.90 7.25
CA ARG A 38 -6.27 -19.75 6.29
C ARG A 38 -6.86 -19.71 4.89
N TYR A 39 -8.09 -19.26 4.76
CA TYR A 39 -8.82 -19.20 3.49
C TYR A 39 -8.77 -17.82 2.84
N ILE A 40 -8.31 -16.78 3.56
CA ILE A 40 -8.09 -15.45 2.99
C ILE A 40 -6.87 -15.49 2.07
N ILE A 41 -7.01 -14.89 0.89
CA ILE A 41 -5.92 -14.81 -0.08
C ILE A 41 -5.11 -13.56 0.23
N THR A 42 -3.88 -13.75 0.73
CA THR A 42 -3.00 -12.65 1.17
C THR A 42 -2.01 -12.22 0.08
N GLU A 43 -2.44 -12.26 -1.17
CA GLU A 43 -1.69 -11.80 -2.34
C GLU A 43 -2.15 -10.40 -2.78
N PRO A 44 -1.27 -9.55 -3.33
CA PRO A 44 -1.59 -8.16 -3.71
C PRO A 44 -2.81 -8.01 -4.60
N GLY A 45 -3.01 -8.92 -5.55
CA GLY A 45 -4.14 -8.90 -6.48
C GLY A 45 -5.51 -9.19 -5.87
N TYR A 46 -5.55 -9.62 -4.60
CA TYR A 46 -6.76 -9.98 -3.87
C TYR A 46 -7.04 -9.08 -2.65
N LEU A 47 -6.13 -8.20 -2.31
CA LEU A 47 -6.24 -7.31 -1.14
C LEU A 47 -6.69 -5.90 -1.54
N GLY A 48 -6.92 -5.06 -0.52
CA GLY A 48 -7.15 -3.63 -0.69
C GLY A 48 -5.93 -2.89 -1.25
N PRO A 49 -6.12 -1.66 -1.74
CA PRO A 49 -5.06 -0.92 -2.45
C PRO A 49 -3.86 -0.56 -1.57
N ASN A 50 -4.02 -0.56 -0.25
CA ASN A 50 -3.01 -0.15 0.72
C ASN A 50 -2.39 -1.32 1.51
N ALA A 51 -2.78 -2.59 1.24
CA ALA A 51 -2.33 -3.75 2.01
C ALA A 51 -0.84 -4.07 1.79
N LEU A 52 -0.45 -4.19 0.53
CA LEU A 52 0.91 -4.54 0.08
C LEU A 52 1.36 -3.52 -0.96
N PRO A 53 1.54 -2.23 -0.57
CA PRO A 53 1.80 -1.16 -1.52
C PRO A 53 3.16 -1.33 -2.18
N ILE A 54 3.21 -1.07 -3.47
CA ILE A 54 4.47 -0.98 -4.21
C ILE A 54 5.23 0.24 -3.69
N PRO A 55 6.49 0.10 -3.22
CA PRO A 55 7.30 1.22 -2.76
C PRO A 55 7.45 2.31 -3.84
N ARG A 56 7.43 3.58 -3.43
CA ARG A 56 7.66 4.71 -4.35
C ARG A 56 9.12 4.77 -4.75
N ILE A 57 9.43 5.09 -6.01
CA ILE A 57 10.81 5.29 -6.46
C ILE A 57 11.37 6.57 -5.84
N SER A 58 12.57 6.47 -5.26
CA SER A 58 13.41 7.62 -4.92
C SER A 58 14.31 7.99 -6.11
N ASN A 59 14.82 9.20 -6.14
CA ASN A 59 15.77 9.66 -7.16
C ASN A 59 17.24 9.47 -6.77
N GLY A 60 17.50 8.60 -5.79
CA GLY A 60 18.85 8.29 -5.28
C GLY A 60 19.45 9.36 -4.37
N SER A 61 18.76 10.46 -4.10
CA SER A 61 19.15 11.46 -3.10
C SER A 61 18.38 11.29 -1.80
N ILE A 62 19.01 11.68 -0.69
CA ILE A 62 18.36 11.69 0.63
C ILE A 62 17.56 12.98 0.80
N ASP A 63 16.30 12.86 1.21
CA ASP A 63 15.49 14.02 1.59
C ASP A 63 16.00 14.58 2.92
N SER A 64 16.67 15.74 2.85
CA SER A 64 17.22 16.44 4.01
C SER A 64 16.21 17.33 4.73
N SER A 65 14.94 17.26 4.38
CA SER A 65 13.90 18.03 5.07
C SER A 65 13.37 17.30 6.30
N ILE A 66 12.88 18.05 7.28
CA ILE A 66 11.95 17.55 8.29
C ILE A 66 10.57 17.99 7.84
N SER A 67 9.70 17.04 7.55
CA SER A 67 8.40 17.34 6.94
C SER A 67 7.33 16.34 7.32
N VAL A 68 6.08 16.81 7.27
CA VAL A 68 4.88 15.97 7.39
C VAL A 68 3.97 16.27 6.22
N SER A 69 3.33 15.27 5.65
CA SER A 69 2.29 15.45 4.64
C SER A 69 1.06 14.62 4.97
N ALA A 70 -0.08 15.15 4.52
CA ALA A 70 -1.37 14.45 4.56
C ALA A 70 -1.96 14.44 3.15
N THR A 71 -2.45 13.28 2.72
CA THR A 71 -3.05 13.09 1.40
C THR A 71 -4.38 12.37 1.51
N GLY A 72 -5.38 12.85 0.77
CA GLY A 72 -6.60 12.12 0.48
C GLY A 72 -6.37 11.27 -0.78
N ASN A 73 -6.67 9.97 -0.70
CA ASN A 73 -6.52 9.07 -1.82
C ASN A 73 -7.88 8.47 -2.20
N PHE A 74 -8.10 8.33 -3.49
CA PHE A 74 -9.30 7.76 -4.08
C PHE A 74 -8.90 6.63 -5.01
N HIS A 75 -9.33 5.41 -4.70
CA HIS A 75 -9.01 4.21 -5.46
C HIS A 75 -10.30 3.65 -6.08
N PHE A 76 -10.28 3.46 -7.38
CA PHE A 76 -11.42 2.98 -8.16
C PHE A 76 -11.09 1.64 -8.79
N SER A 77 -11.95 0.65 -8.56
CA SER A 77 -11.87 -0.67 -9.18
C SER A 77 -13.27 -1.22 -9.43
N LYS A 78 -13.43 -2.12 -10.37
CA LYS A 78 -14.72 -2.78 -10.60
C LYS A 78 -15.11 -3.55 -9.34
N GLY A 79 -16.15 -3.06 -8.65
CA GLY A 79 -16.70 -3.67 -7.44
C GLY A 79 -15.93 -3.43 -6.13
N ASP A 80 -14.90 -2.55 -6.14
CA ASP A 80 -14.23 -2.10 -4.91
C ASP A 80 -13.77 -0.65 -5.08
N ASN A 81 -14.45 0.29 -4.43
CA ASN A 81 -14.07 1.69 -4.36
C ASN A 81 -13.59 2.01 -2.95
N THR A 82 -12.44 2.64 -2.85
CA THR A 82 -11.77 2.93 -1.58
C THR A 82 -11.36 4.39 -1.51
N GLN A 83 -11.54 5.00 -0.34
CA GLN A 83 -11.10 6.35 -0.02
C GLN A 83 -10.31 6.29 1.28
N ASN A 84 -9.17 6.95 1.35
CA ASN A 84 -8.40 6.97 2.58
C ASN A 84 -7.67 8.29 2.81
N LEU A 85 -7.35 8.53 4.07
CA LEU A 85 -6.38 9.51 4.50
C LEU A 85 -5.03 8.82 4.69
N ALA A 86 -3.96 9.33 4.08
CA ALA A 86 -2.61 8.86 4.34
C ALA A 86 -1.74 9.99 4.92
N ILE A 87 -0.89 9.63 5.87
CA ILE A 87 0.04 10.53 6.54
C ILE A 87 1.46 10.03 6.25
N TYR A 88 2.35 10.95 5.87
CA TYR A 88 3.77 10.68 5.67
C TYR A 88 4.58 11.66 6.51
N ALA A 89 5.65 11.18 7.13
CA ALA A 89 6.61 11.99 7.85
C ALA A 89 8.02 11.68 7.37
N ASN A 90 8.86 12.68 7.24
CA ASN A 90 10.28 12.53 6.95
C ASN A 90 11.11 13.26 8.01
N TYR A 91 12.14 12.58 8.50
CA TYR A 91 13.08 13.10 9.47
C TYR A 91 14.52 12.91 8.97
N CYS A 92 15.21 14.01 8.72
CA CYS A 92 16.61 13.99 8.34
C CYS A 92 17.48 13.86 9.61
N LEU A 93 18.13 12.73 9.79
CA LEU A 93 19.05 12.51 10.91
C LEU A 93 20.42 13.14 10.63
N VAL A 94 20.99 12.85 9.45
CA VAL A 94 22.26 13.41 9.00
C VAL A 94 22.06 13.95 7.59
N LYS A 95 22.24 15.25 7.44
CA LYS A 95 21.99 15.95 6.18
C LYS A 95 22.66 15.24 5.00
N GLU A 96 21.89 14.99 3.95
CA GLU A 96 22.29 14.29 2.72
C GLU A 96 22.87 12.88 2.92
N LEU A 97 22.86 12.31 4.11
CA LEU A 97 23.44 11.00 4.40
C LEU A 97 22.42 10.00 4.89
N ILE A 98 21.62 10.35 5.92
CA ILE A 98 20.66 9.42 6.54
C ILE A 98 19.36 10.16 6.81
N SER A 99 18.25 9.59 6.36
CA SER A 99 16.91 10.00 6.76
C SER A 99 16.03 8.81 7.12
N PHE A 100 15.04 9.07 7.95
CA PHE A 100 13.95 8.15 8.27
C PHE A 100 12.66 8.69 7.69
N ASP A 101 11.83 7.84 7.16
CA ASP A 101 10.47 8.20 6.83
C ASP A 101 9.46 7.17 7.34
N ALA A 102 8.27 7.65 7.59
CA ALA A 102 7.14 6.84 8.03
C ALA A 102 5.92 7.14 7.18
N ALA A 103 5.12 6.13 6.91
CA ALA A 103 3.83 6.26 6.24
C ALA A 103 2.77 5.46 6.98
N TRP A 104 1.55 6.01 7.08
CA TRP A 104 0.42 5.38 7.73
C TRP A 104 -0.89 5.80 7.06
N VAL A 105 -1.84 4.86 7.00
CA VAL A 105 -3.22 5.11 6.59
C VAL A 105 -4.12 4.98 7.82
N PRO A 106 -4.34 6.05 8.61
CA PRO A 106 -5.13 5.98 9.85
C PRO A 106 -6.59 5.64 9.60
N TYR A 107 -7.11 5.98 8.43
CA TYR A 107 -8.51 5.75 8.09
C TYR A 107 -8.67 5.42 6.62
N GLU A 108 -9.37 4.33 6.35
CA GLU A 108 -9.78 3.87 5.04
C GLU A 108 -11.28 3.54 5.08
N ARG A 109 -12.04 4.08 4.14
CA ARG A 109 -13.43 3.69 3.87
C ARG A 109 -13.50 3.00 2.52
N TYR A 110 -14.24 1.91 2.44
CA TYR A 110 -14.37 1.15 1.21
C TYR A 110 -15.80 0.66 0.97
N SER A 111 -16.12 0.34 -0.28
CA SER A 111 -17.33 -0.38 -0.66
C SER A 111 -16.94 -1.57 -1.53
N MET A 112 -17.43 -2.75 -1.21
CA MET A 112 -17.07 -3.99 -1.90
C MET A 112 -18.31 -4.72 -2.36
N SER A 113 -18.38 -5.06 -3.65
CA SER A 113 -19.47 -5.83 -4.22
C SER A 113 -19.42 -7.29 -3.75
N HIS A 114 -20.56 -7.99 -3.84
CA HIS A 114 -20.64 -9.40 -3.48
C HIS A 114 -19.67 -10.26 -4.32
N GLU A 115 -19.56 -10.00 -5.62
CA GLU A 115 -18.61 -10.69 -6.51
C GLU A 115 -17.16 -10.59 -6.02
N ILE A 116 -16.74 -9.38 -5.61
CA ILE A 116 -15.37 -9.15 -5.10
C ILE A 116 -15.17 -9.83 -3.74
N LYS A 117 -16.17 -9.79 -2.85
CA LYS A 117 -16.11 -10.49 -1.56
C LYS A 117 -15.93 -12.00 -1.75
N THR A 118 -16.70 -12.60 -2.67
CA THR A 118 -16.58 -14.02 -3.04
C THR A 118 -15.18 -14.34 -3.56
N LYS A 119 -14.69 -13.55 -4.50
CA LYS A 119 -13.39 -13.75 -5.13
C LYS A 119 -12.20 -13.62 -4.17
N ARG A 120 -12.32 -12.76 -3.15
CA ARG A 120 -11.28 -12.53 -2.14
C ARG A 120 -11.43 -13.40 -0.90
N HIS A 121 -12.42 -14.29 -0.87
CA HIS A 121 -12.76 -15.13 0.27
C HIS A 121 -13.04 -14.35 1.56
N VAL A 122 -13.64 -13.17 1.44
CA VAL A 122 -13.94 -12.29 2.58
C VAL A 122 -14.75 -13.04 3.62
N PHE A 123 -14.30 -13.05 4.87
CA PHE A 123 -14.97 -13.74 5.96
C PHE A 123 -16.27 -13.03 6.37
N SER A 124 -17.35 -13.77 6.51
CA SER A 124 -18.72 -13.25 6.63
C SER A 124 -18.94 -12.32 7.84
N HIS A 125 -18.23 -12.52 8.94
CA HIS A 125 -18.36 -11.64 10.14
C HIS A 125 -17.94 -10.20 9.90
N PHE A 126 -17.01 -9.97 8.95
CA PHE A 126 -16.54 -8.64 8.58
C PHE A 126 -17.31 -8.05 7.38
N TYR A 127 -18.43 -8.65 7.03
CA TYR A 127 -19.19 -8.28 5.85
C TYR A 127 -19.78 -6.86 5.92
N TYR A 128 -20.10 -6.40 7.12
CA TYR A 128 -20.71 -5.09 7.36
C TYR A 128 -19.71 -3.98 7.62
N ASP A 129 -18.45 -4.32 7.95
CA ASP A 129 -17.41 -3.33 8.11
C ASP A 129 -17.01 -2.76 6.76
N ASN A 130 -17.07 -1.44 6.65
CA ASN A 130 -16.71 -0.70 5.46
C ASN A 130 -15.58 0.32 5.71
N HIS A 131 -14.86 0.15 6.81
CA HIS A 131 -13.70 0.95 7.19
C HIS A 131 -12.60 0.07 7.77
N ALA A 132 -11.37 0.56 7.65
CA ALA A 132 -10.17 -0.09 8.18
C ALA A 132 -9.13 0.97 8.56
N ALA A 133 -8.17 0.58 9.38
CA ALA A 133 -6.91 1.31 9.56
C ALA A 133 -5.78 0.50 8.90
N GLY A 134 -4.79 1.17 8.36
CA GLY A 134 -3.69 0.55 7.64
C GLY A 134 -2.46 0.28 8.49
N ASP A 135 -1.53 -0.44 7.90
CA ASP A 135 -0.23 -0.74 8.47
C ASP A 135 0.66 0.50 8.52
N ILE A 136 1.63 0.49 9.43
CA ILE A 136 2.67 1.52 9.52
C ILE A 136 3.89 1.05 8.74
N HIS A 137 4.38 1.89 7.83
CA HIS A 137 5.61 1.67 7.09
C HIS A 137 6.70 2.56 7.65
N LEU A 138 7.85 1.97 7.97
CA LEU A 138 9.03 2.67 8.48
C LEU A 138 10.19 2.42 7.55
N ASN A 139 10.87 3.48 7.11
CA ASN A 139 12.00 3.37 6.20
C ASN A 139 13.23 4.08 6.75
N THR A 140 14.38 3.48 6.51
CA THR A 140 15.69 4.10 6.68
C THR A 140 16.31 4.27 5.30
N ASN A 141 16.72 5.50 4.97
CA ASN A 141 17.35 5.84 3.70
C ASN A 141 18.80 6.24 3.97
N ILE A 142 19.74 5.61 3.29
CA ILE A 142 21.18 5.79 3.48
C ILE A 142 21.81 6.11 2.12
N ARG A 143 22.56 7.21 2.05
CA ARG A 143 23.33 7.55 0.85
C ARG A 143 24.45 6.55 0.62
N VAL A 144 24.45 5.89 -0.54
CA VAL A 144 25.52 5.00 -0.99
C VAL A 144 26.52 5.74 -1.85
N LEU A 145 26.02 6.55 -2.79
CA LEU A 145 26.86 7.31 -3.70
C LEU A 145 26.22 8.68 -4.01
N SER A 146 27.04 9.74 -4.00
CA SER A 146 26.63 11.08 -4.42
C SER A 146 27.70 11.70 -5.29
N LYS A 147 27.54 11.56 -6.60
CA LYS A 147 28.34 12.25 -7.62
C LYS A 147 27.44 13.18 -8.41
N LYS A 148 27.98 14.23 -9.01
CA LYS A 148 27.22 15.19 -9.81
C LYS A 148 26.37 14.53 -10.91
N GLN A 149 26.88 13.45 -11.50
CA GLN A 149 26.22 12.74 -12.61
C GLN A 149 25.45 11.49 -12.19
N PHE A 150 25.55 11.06 -10.93
CA PHE A 150 24.91 9.84 -10.46
C PHE A 150 24.75 9.84 -8.95
N GLN A 151 23.53 9.59 -8.49
CA GLN A 151 23.18 9.49 -7.08
C GLN A 151 22.59 8.11 -6.81
N MET A 152 22.91 7.54 -5.66
CA MET A 152 22.39 6.24 -5.23
C MET A 152 22.15 6.22 -3.73
N ALA A 153 21.01 5.70 -3.32
CA ALA A 153 20.64 5.49 -1.93
C ALA A 153 20.12 4.08 -1.71
N LEU A 154 20.49 3.48 -0.58
CA LEU A 154 19.89 2.26 -0.05
C LEU A 154 18.70 2.66 0.80
N ARG A 155 17.55 2.03 0.57
CA ARG A 155 16.40 2.09 1.46
C ARG A 155 16.17 0.72 2.09
N ILE A 156 15.94 0.71 3.40
CA ILE A 156 15.52 -0.46 4.17
C ILE A 156 14.15 -0.11 4.74
N GLY A 157 13.13 -0.85 4.35
CA GLY A 157 11.76 -0.63 4.74
C GLY A 157 11.19 -1.80 5.54
N TYR A 158 10.38 -1.46 6.54
CA TYR A 158 9.63 -2.42 7.33
C TYR A 158 8.16 -2.02 7.40
N ARG A 159 7.27 -2.96 7.14
CA ARG A 159 5.83 -2.83 7.31
C ARG A 159 5.41 -3.48 8.61
N PHE A 160 5.00 -2.66 9.55
CA PHE A 160 4.49 -3.07 10.85
C PHE A 160 2.98 -3.32 10.76
N PRO A 161 2.48 -4.52 11.08
CA PRO A 161 1.06 -4.85 11.01
C PRO A 161 0.29 -4.17 12.16
N ALA A 162 0.00 -2.88 12.01
CA ALA A 162 -0.76 -2.07 12.95
C ALA A 162 -2.22 -1.94 12.55
N GLY A 163 -2.53 -2.26 11.31
CA GLY A 163 -3.88 -2.20 10.76
C GLY A 163 -4.69 -3.45 11.08
N GLY A 164 -5.99 -3.34 10.84
CA GLY A 164 -6.92 -4.47 10.89
C GLY A 164 -7.58 -4.67 9.54
N GLY A 165 -8.31 -5.79 9.38
CA GLY A 165 -9.10 -6.03 8.18
C GLY A 165 -8.66 -7.21 7.32
N LEU A 166 -7.93 -8.17 7.88
CA LEU A 166 -7.64 -9.44 7.21
C LEU A 166 -8.93 -10.14 6.78
N GLY A 167 -9.91 -10.24 7.68
CA GLY A 167 -11.18 -10.89 7.38
C GLY A 167 -11.98 -10.23 6.26
N THR A 168 -11.73 -8.97 5.97
CA THR A 168 -12.31 -8.24 4.83
C THR A 168 -11.35 -8.10 3.64
N ALA A 169 -10.22 -8.81 3.66
CA ALA A 169 -9.18 -8.76 2.63
C ALA A 169 -8.69 -7.32 2.34
N ARG A 170 -8.62 -6.46 3.40
CA ARG A 170 -8.13 -5.08 3.27
C ARG A 170 -6.65 -4.97 3.56
N TYR A 171 -6.18 -5.60 4.65
CA TYR A 171 -4.78 -5.63 5.06
C TYR A 171 -4.38 -7.05 5.43
N THR A 172 -3.09 -7.29 5.59
CA THR A 172 -2.55 -8.54 6.12
C THR A 172 -2.21 -8.36 7.60
N ASP A 173 -2.41 -9.37 8.43
CA ASP A 173 -1.99 -9.32 9.83
C ASP A 173 -0.51 -9.73 10.01
N GLY A 174 0.24 -9.84 8.93
CA GLY A 174 1.64 -10.22 8.92
C GLY A 174 2.56 -9.06 8.59
N PRO A 175 3.81 -9.07 9.08
CA PRO A 175 4.81 -8.07 8.71
C PRO A 175 5.27 -8.23 7.26
N GLY A 176 5.95 -7.19 6.78
CA GLY A 176 6.66 -7.22 5.51
C GLY A 176 7.92 -6.38 5.61
N TYR A 177 8.90 -6.67 4.79
CA TYR A 177 10.11 -5.86 4.69
C TYR A 177 10.59 -5.78 3.25
N TYR A 178 11.30 -4.73 2.95
CA TYR A 178 11.93 -4.56 1.66
C TYR A 178 13.23 -3.80 1.78
N PHE A 179 14.09 -3.98 0.81
CA PHE A 179 15.24 -3.13 0.60
C PHE A 179 15.41 -2.87 -0.88
N ASP A 180 15.82 -1.67 -1.22
CA ASP A 180 16.12 -1.30 -2.60
C ASP A 180 17.30 -0.34 -2.68
N LEU A 181 17.99 -0.43 -3.81
CA LEU A 181 18.92 0.57 -4.29
C LEU A 181 18.17 1.46 -5.28
N SER A 182 17.85 2.66 -4.83
CA SER A 182 17.30 3.70 -5.70
C SER A 182 18.40 4.56 -6.28
N TYR A 183 18.26 4.95 -7.55
CA TYR A 183 19.27 5.75 -8.25
C TYR A 183 18.63 6.89 -9.04
N GLY A 184 19.46 7.92 -9.30
CA GLY A 184 19.12 9.04 -10.15
C GLY A 184 20.31 9.50 -10.98
N ARG A 185 20.11 9.63 -12.29
CA ARG A 185 21.10 10.14 -13.23
C ARG A 185 20.54 11.34 -13.99
N PRO A 186 21.04 12.56 -13.77
CA PRO A 186 20.61 13.71 -14.54
C PRO A 186 21.08 13.59 -15.99
N PHE A 187 20.25 14.02 -16.94
CA PHE A 187 20.67 14.25 -18.31
C PHE A 187 21.43 15.58 -18.40
N ASN A 188 22.48 15.62 -19.19
CA ASN A 188 23.30 16.80 -19.34
C ASN A 188 22.46 18.00 -19.81
N HIS A 189 22.65 19.16 -19.16
CA HIS A 189 22.01 20.44 -19.49
C HIS A 189 20.46 20.40 -19.45
N SER A 190 19.85 19.47 -18.72
CA SER A 190 18.40 19.39 -18.60
C SER A 190 17.94 19.32 -17.16
N ASN A 191 16.67 19.66 -16.93
CA ASN A 191 16.00 19.49 -15.64
C ASN A 191 15.45 18.08 -15.46
N ILE A 192 15.82 17.13 -16.33
CA ILE A 192 15.33 15.76 -16.35
C ILE A 192 16.38 14.84 -15.74
N LYS A 193 15.94 13.93 -14.90
CA LYS A 193 16.72 12.81 -14.37
C LYS A 193 16.07 11.49 -14.77
N TRP A 194 16.88 10.54 -15.14
CA TRP A 194 16.48 9.14 -15.14
C TRP A 194 16.52 8.63 -13.70
N ILE A 195 15.45 7.99 -13.25
CA ILE A 195 15.30 7.45 -11.90
C ILE A 195 14.91 5.99 -11.94
N GLY A 196 15.33 5.23 -10.96
CA GLY A 196 14.91 3.85 -10.85
C GLY A 196 15.24 3.23 -9.51
N MET A 197 14.77 2.01 -9.33
CA MET A 197 15.09 1.17 -8.17
C MET A 197 15.17 -0.29 -8.55
N ALA A 198 15.99 -1.03 -7.84
CA ALA A 198 16.04 -2.50 -7.87
C ALA A 198 16.25 -3.02 -6.46
N GLY A 199 15.57 -4.10 -6.09
CA GLY A 199 15.63 -4.59 -4.74
C GLY A 199 14.81 -5.85 -4.52
N PHE A 200 14.36 -6.00 -3.29
CA PHE A 200 13.68 -7.19 -2.80
C PHE A 200 12.53 -6.78 -1.89
N TYR A 201 11.40 -7.48 -1.97
CA TYR A 201 10.25 -7.30 -1.09
C TYR A 201 9.80 -8.67 -0.58
N ALA A 202 9.51 -8.76 0.71
CA ALA A 202 8.97 -9.95 1.34
C ALA A 202 7.78 -9.61 2.22
N TRP A 203 6.77 -10.49 2.24
CA TRP A 203 5.63 -10.38 3.13
C TRP A 203 5.20 -11.75 3.65
N GLN A 204 4.71 -11.74 4.87
CA GLN A 204 4.22 -12.95 5.51
C GLN A 204 2.89 -13.40 4.92
N LEU A 205 2.74 -14.70 4.74
CA LEU A 205 1.51 -15.37 4.31
C LEU A 205 0.94 -16.19 5.47
N ILE A 206 -0.40 -16.35 5.45
CA ILE A 206 -1.12 -17.26 6.34
C ILE A 206 -1.46 -18.53 5.55
N SER A 207 -0.45 -19.33 5.27
CA SER A 207 -0.59 -20.56 4.49
C SER A 207 0.20 -21.69 5.15
N ASP A 208 -0.35 -22.88 5.13
CA ASP A 208 0.33 -24.07 5.67
C ASP A 208 1.52 -24.52 4.80
N LYS A 209 1.48 -24.20 3.50
CA LYS A 209 2.53 -24.57 2.53
C LYS A 209 3.66 -23.56 2.51
N HIS A 210 3.36 -22.29 2.59
CA HIS A 210 4.31 -21.20 2.50
C HIS A 210 3.98 -20.15 3.54
N ARG A 211 4.94 -19.78 4.37
CA ARG A 211 4.76 -18.75 5.40
C ARG A 211 5.15 -17.36 4.94
N GLN A 212 5.84 -17.25 3.82
CA GLN A 212 6.34 -16.00 3.26
C GLN A 212 6.34 -16.09 1.74
N ASN A 213 6.03 -14.99 1.07
CA ASN A 213 6.35 -14.78 -0.34
C ASN A 213 7.46 -13.74 -0.44
N ASP A 214 8.37 -13.98 -1.36
CA ASP A 214 9.50 -13.13 -1.69
C ASP A 214 9.34 -12.62 -3.11
N ALA A 215 9.84 -11.42 -3.40
CA ALA A 215 9.66 -10.80 -4.70
C ALA A 215 10.85 -9.94 -5.10
N PHE A 216 11.19 -9.96 -6.37
CA PHE A 216 12.09 -8.98 -6.98
C PHE A 216 11.34 -7.65 -7.13
N LEU A 217 11.84 -6.60 -6.48
CA LEU A 217 11.32 -5.24 -6.54
C LEU A 217 12.04 -4.44 -7.61
N PHE A 218 11.30 -3.73 -8.45
CA PHE A 218 11.86 -2.94 -9.54
C PHE A 218 11.07 -1.66 -9.79
N GLY A 219 11.72 -0.72 -10.46
CA GLY A 219 11.06 0.47 -10.98
C GLY A 219 11.97 1.30 -11.87
N ASN A 220 11.38 2.00 -12.84
CA ASN A 220 12.09 2.81 -13.81
C ASN A 220 11.23 3.98 -14.29
N GLY A 221 11.83 5.15 -14.47
CA GLY A 221 11.11 6.32 -14.90
C GLY A 221 11.94 7.58 -15.02
N LEU A 222 11.24 8.71 -15.06
CA LEU A 222 11.82 10.02 -15.24
C LEU A 222 11.33 10.98 -14.14
N GLU A 223 12.21 11.87 -13.71
CA GLU A 223 11.89 13.02 -12.88
C GLU A 223 12.24 14.30 -13.64
N TRP A 224 11.26 15.19 -13.77
CA TRP A 224 11.47 16.54 -14.21
C TRP A 224 11.36 17.47 -13.00
N ASN A 225 12.39 18.32 -12.77
CA ASN A 225 12.49 19.13 -11.58
C ASN A 225 12.91 20.56 -11.92
N THR A 226 12.09 21.53 -11.54
CA THR A 226 12.37 22.94 -11.60
C THR A 226 12.49 23.52 -10.17
N LYS A 227 12.70 24.82 -10.05
CA LYS A 227 12.75 25.49 -8.71
C LYS A 227 11.47 25.27 -7.89
N SER A 228 10.31 25.22 -8.54
CA SER A 228 9.00 25.18 -7.87
C SER A 228 8.17 23.94 -8.20
N LEU A 229 8.53 23.17 -9.21
CA LEU A 229 7.72 22.06 -9.68
C LEU A 229 8.58 20.81 -9.84
N ARG A 230 8.10 19.69 -9.31
CA ARG A 230 8.68 18.36 -9.48
C ARG A 230 7.63 17.42 -10.01
N LEU A 231 7.89 16.81 -11.14
CA LEU A 231 7.05 15.76 -11.73
C LEU A 231 7.87 14.47 -11.83
N GLN A 232 7.33 13.38 -11.30
CA GLN A 232 7.88 12.05 -11.47
C GLN A 232 6.89 11.19 -12.22
N THR A 233 7.34 10.48 -13.26
CA THR A 233 6.55 9.48 -13.99
C THR A 233 7.35 8.19 -14.08
N TYR A 234 6.74 7.07 -13.71
CA TYR A 234 7.46 5.80 -13.67
C TYR A 234 6.55 4.59 -13.69
N ILE A 235 7.12 3.44 -14.06
CA ILE A 235 6.55 2.12 -13.85
C ILE A 235 7.33 1.47 -12.70
N ALA A 236 6.61 0.84 -11.77
CA ALA A 236 7.20 0.11 -10.65
C ALA A 236 6.34 -1.10 -10.31
N GLY A 237 6.96 -2.07 -9.68
CA GLY A 237 6.28 -3.30 -9.27
C GLY A 237 7.21 -4.24 -8.52
N TYR A 238 6.66 -5.39 -8.17
CA TYR A 238 7.46 -6.52 -7.70
C TYR A 238 6.91 -7.83 -8.29
N LEU A 239 7.79 -8.83 -8.42
CA LEU A 239 7.49 -10.13 -9.02
C LEU A 239 7.68 -11.19 -7.95
N GLY A 240 6.58 -11.72 -7.43
CA GLY A 240 6.58 -12.79 -6.43
C GLY A 240 7.15 -14.10 -6.99
N TYR A 241 7.81 -14.89 -6.13
CA TYR A 241 8.50 -16.12 -6.52
C TYR A 241 7.63 -17.37 -6.42
N LEU A 242 6.54 -17.33 -5.66
CA LEU A 242 5.68 -18.51 -5.48
C LEU A 242 4.87 -18.88 -6.71
N LYS A 243 4.89 -18.06 -7.78
CA LYS A 243 4.11 -18.25 -9.01
C LYS A 243 2.60 -18.30 -8.76
N ASN A 244 2.14 -17.72 -7.67
CA ASN A 244 0.73 -17.59 -7.35
C ASN A 244 0.04 -16.59 -8.29
N SER A 245 -1.24 -16.75 -8.49
CA SER A 245 -2.05 -15.73 -9.17
C SER A 245 -2.18 -14.51 -8.24
N GLY A 246 -1.81 -13.32 -8.73
CA GLY A 246 -1.99 -12.05 -8.00
C GLY A 246 -0.79 -11.57 -7.19
N ASP A 247 0.40 -12.17 -7.34
CA ASP A 247 1.63 -11.81 -6.61
C ASP A 247 2.65 -10.96 -7.40
N LYS A 248 2.23 -10.42 -8.56
CA LYS A 248 3.08 -9.62 -9.46
C LYS A 248 2.48 -8.25 -9.76
N PRO A 249 2.26 -7.40 -8.74
CA PRO A 249 1.65 -6.10 -8.97
C PRO A 249 2.62 -5.15 -9.70
N ILE A 250 2.12 -4.57 -10.79
CA ILE A 250 2.84 -3.57 -11.58
C ILE A 250 1.92 -2.36 -11.76
N VAL A 251 2.46 -1.17 -11.55
CA VAL A 251 1.72 0.09 -11.69
C VAL A 251 2.50 1.12 -12.49
N PHE A 252 1.76 1.96 -13.19
CA PHE A 252 2.24 3.26 -13.65
C PHE A 252 1.90 4.31 -12.60
N ARG A 253 2.81 5.25 -12.34
CA ARG A 253 2.59 6.40 -11.46
C ARG A 253 3.05 7.71 -12.09
N ALA A 254 2.28 8.77 -11.80
CA ALA A 254 2.64 10.16 -12.06
C ALA A 254 2.41 10.96 -10.77
N ASN A 255 3.46 11.56 -10.22
CA ASN A 255 3.42 12.34 -8.99
C ASN A 255 3.89 13.76 -9.27
N LEU A 256 3.08 14.72 -8.88
CA LEU A 256 3.36 16.14 -9.02
C LEU A 256 3.48 16.78 -7.63
N GLU A 257 4.55 17.51 -7.42
CA GLU A 257 4.75 18.35 -6.24
C GLU A 257 5.01 19.78 -6.68
N LYS A 258 4.16 20.72 -6.23
CA LYS A 258 4.36 22.15 -6.40
C LYS A 258 4.82 22.76 -5.09
N LYS A 259 6.09 23.18 -5.04
CA LYS A 259 6.68 23.84 -3.87
C LYS A 259 6.14 25.26 -3.74
N LEU A 260 5.71 25.59 -2.56
CA LEU A 260 5.41 26.92 -2.07
C LEU A 260 6.53 27.33 -1.09
N ASN A 261 6.30 28.29 -0.22
CA ASN A 261 7.34 28.74 0.71
C ASN A 261 7.73 27.65 1.73
N ARG A 262 6.80 27.32 2.66
CA ARG A 262 6.99 26.29 3.71
C ARG A 262 6.10 25.07 3.51
N SER A 263 5.49 24.95 2.37
CA SER A 263 4.58 23.87 2.05
C SER A 263 4.72 23.44 0.61
N SER A 264 4.16 22.31 0.26
CA SER A 264 3.97 21.87 -1.12
C SER A 264 2.56 21.36 -1.32
N LEU A 265 2.00 21.59 -2.49
CA LEU A 265 0.83 20.92 -2.99
C LEU A 265 1.27 19.61 -3.63
N LEU A 266 0.56 18.54 -3.32
CA LEU A 266 0.80 17.21 -3.85
C LEU A 266 -0.39 16.78 -4.70
N ALA A 267 -0.12 16.20 -5.87
CA ALA A 267 -1.10 15.51 -6.68
C ALA A 267 -0.47 14.24 -7.24
N GLY A 268 -1.24 13.15 -7.28
CA GLY A 268 -0.76 11.86 -7.75
C GLY A 268 -1.80 11.12 -8.56
N PHE A 269 -1.32 10.33 -9.51
CA PHE A 269 -2.11 9.37 -10.26
C PHE A 269 -1.38 8.04 -10.28
N GLN A 270 -2.12 6.95 -10.10
CA GLN A 270 -1.60 5.59 -10.24
C GLN A 270 -2.59 4.75 -11.03
N GLN A 271 -2.07 4.01 -12.01
CA GLN A 271 -2.82 3.02 -12.78
C GLN A 271 -2.23 1.65 -12.58
N GLY A 272 -3.05 0.70 -12.15
CA GLY A 272 -2.68 -0.71 -12.13
C GLY A 272 -2.52 -1.26 -13.56
N LEU A 273 -1.41 -1.92 -13.81
CA LEU A 273 -1.09 -2.56 -15.08
C LEU A 273 -1.19 -4.09 -14.99
N HIS A 274 -0.77 -4.65 -13.86
CA HIS A 274 -0.83 -6.09 -13.59
C HIS A 274 -1.03 -6.30 -12.09
N ASP A 275 -1.84 -7.26 -11.67
CA ASP A 275 -2.12 -7.68 -10.28
C ASP A 275 -2.39 -6.55 -9.26
N PHE A 276 -2.63 -5.34 -9.72
CA PHE A 276 -3.11 -4.20 -8.96
C PHE A 276 -4.31 -3.62 -9.71
N LYS A 277 -5.52 -3.82 -9.19
CA LYS A 277 -6.75 -3.62 -9.95
C LYS A 277 -7.36 -2.22 -9.83
N TYR A 278 -6.62 -1.27 -9.31
CA TYR A 278 -7.11 0.08 -9.05
C TYR A 278 -6.50 1.12 -9.98
N SER A 279 -7.34 2.09 -10.38
CA SER A 279 -6.92 3.42 -10.77
C SER A 279 -7.05 4.32 -9.55
N SER A 280 -6.02 5.11 -9.23
CA SER A 280 -5.97 5.88 -8.00
C SER A 280 -5.60 7.32 -8.26
N MET A 281 -6.22 8.22 -7.50
CA MET A 281 -5.90 9.65 -7.47
C MET A 281 -5.48 10.04 -6.05
N GLU A 282 -4.51 10.93 -5.95
CA GLU A 282 -4.00 11.46 -4.68
C GLU A 282 -3.99 13.00 -4.76
N ILE A 283 -4.43 13.66 -3.68
CA ILE A 283 -4.28 15.10 -3.48
C ILE A 283 -3.90 15.37 -2.04
N GLY A 284 -2.98 16.31 -1.79
CA GLY A 284 -2.54 16.59 -0.45
C GLY A 284 -1.65 17.80 -0.28
N LEU A 285 -1.19 17.95 0.96
CA LEU A 285 -0.32 19.02 1.40
C LEU A 285 0.88 18.42 2.12
N LYS A 286 2.05 19.00 1.89
CA LYS A 286 3.29 18.72 2.63
C LYS A 286 3.72 20.01 3.33
N TYR A 287 4.08 19.93 4.59
CA TYR A 287 4.62 21.02 5.38
C TYR A 287 6.07 20.75 5.78
N TYR A 288 6.95 21.75 5.66
CA TYR A 288 8.36 21.68 6.00
C TYR A 288 8.63 22.45 7.28
N PHE A 289 9.16 21.74 8.27
CA PHE A 289 9.65 22.36 9.50
C PHE A 289 11.02 23.00 9.24
N LYS A 290 11.30 24.14 9.86
CA LYS A 290 12.67 24.69 9.81
C LYS A 290 13.59 23.71 10.55
N PRO A 291 14.75 23.34 9.99
CA PRO A 291 15.76 22.64 10.78
C PRO A 291 16.14 23.49 11.98
N THR A 292 16.15 22.88 13.15
CA THR A 292 16.59 23.46 14.43
C THR A 292 18.13 23.37 14.55
N TYR A 293 18.88 23.78 13.51
CA TYR A 293 20.34 23.83 13.53
C TYR A 293 20.85 25.25 13.52
#